data_ed7fdf2b93a5785f1cb694f0477af912
#
_entry.id   ed7fdf2b93a5785f1cb694f0477af912
#
_cell.length_a   1.000
_cell.length_b   1.000
_cell.length_c   1.000
_cell.angle_alpha   90.00
_cell.angle_beta   90.00
_cell.angle_gamma   90.00
#
_symmetry.space_group_name_H-M   'P 1'
#
loop_
_entity.id
_entity.type
_entity.pdbx_description
1 polymer ?
#
loop_
_entity_poly.entity_id
_entity_poly.type
_entity_poly.pdbx_seq_one_letter_code
_entity_poly.pdbx_strand_id
1 'polypeptide(L)'
;TPAAGTRLVPRVPGRRLVLFCDEINLPAPDRYATQRVLALVRQWVEQRGFWRHRTWVSLERIQIVGACNPPTDAGRTPLAPRFLRHIPVIWVPYPSDAALLQIYSTLYRALLRRVPALVGYADALARGMLSFFRATQHHFTPEQYAHYVYSPRELTRWVRGMHRILPEDVTLDELLRVWAHEALRVFQDRLVTPADKAWSDAALDEAAHSAFPGTDIATTLRRPLLYSDWLSRECQRVERAPLREYARARLHGFADEALETDLVLHDAVLDLALRCDRVLQQAGGHLLLMGVAGSGRTTVARFCAWLRGLSLYSVPTSRAYDETHFDEDLRALLRRVGVRGERVCWTLDESQVAVPARVEKLNTLLANAEVAGLFEGDEYASLLSALRDTAQREGLVLDSDDELLALFRAQITANLHVVLTMTPPRGSDMAQRAAASPALLNRCTLVYCWT
;
A
#
# COMPACT_ATOMS: atom_id res chain seq x y z
N THR A 1 -26.43 -5.92 17.93
CA THR A 1 -26.89 -5.67 19.31
C THR A 1 -27.42 -6.99 19.89
N PRO A 2 -26.96 -7.46 21.04
CA PRO A 2 -27.52 -8.63 21.66
C PRO A 2 -28.92 -8.28 22.21
N ALA A 3 -29.95 -8.72 21.55
CA ALA A 3 -31.25 -8.80 22.19
C ALA A 3 -31.12 -9.79 23.35
N ALA A 4 -31.28 -9.32 24.57
CA ALA A 4 -31.28 -10.14 25.82
C ALA A 4 -30.17 -11.20 25.93
N GLY A 5 -28.93 -10.85 25.63
CA GLY A 5 -27.72 -11.55 26.04
C GLY A 5 -27.36 -12.88 25.38
N THR A 6 -28.17 -13.45 24.49
CA THR A 6 -27.98 -14.83 24.04
C THR A 6 -27.97 -15.06 22.52
N ARG A 7 -28.26 -14.06 21.68
CA ARG A 7 -28.33 -14.22 20.21
C ARG A 7 -27.67 -13.06 19.48
N LEU A 8 -26.82 -13.36 18.51
CA LEU A 8 -26.31 -12.41 17.53
C LEU A 8 -26.97 -12.68 16.19
N VAL A 9 -27.66 -11.66 15.65
CA VAL A 9 -28.35 -11.68 14.36
C VAL A 9 -27.92 -10.48 13.55
N PRO A 10 -27.97 -10.53 12.21
CA PRO A 10 -27.74 -9.35 11.37
C PRO A 10 -28.65 -8.19 11.77
N ARG A 11 -28.10 -6.97 11.76
CA ARG A 11 -28.87 -5.73 12.11
C ARG A 11 -30.08 -5.50 11.22
N VAL A 12 -29.96 -5.84 9.94
CA VAL A 12 -31.05 -5.67 8.96
C VAL A 12 -31.86 -6.97 8.88
N PRO A 13 -33.18 -6.93 9.19
CA PRO A 13 -34.03 -8.10 9.10
C PRO A 13 -34.03 -8.70 7.69
N GLY A 14 -34.07 -10.02 7.59
CA GLY A 14 -34.09 -10.73 6.30
C GLY A 14 -32.73 -10.89 5.61
N ARG A 15 -31.70 -10.15 5.99
CA ARG A 15 -30.34 -10.28 5.43
C ARG A 15 -29.51 -11.32 6.17
N ARG A 16 -28.46 -11.83 5.47
CA ARG A 16 -27.38 -12.64 6.07
C ARG A 16 -26.14 -11.76 6.23
N LEU A 17 -25.40 -11.97 7.31
CA LEU A 17 -24.08 -11.36 7.50
C LEU A 17 -23.03 -12.35 7.02
N VAL A 18 -22.14 -11.90 6.14
CA VAL A 18 -20.95 -12.66 5.76
C VAL A 18 -19.75 -12.05 6.50
N LEU A 19 -19.13 -12.86 7.35
CA LEU A 19 -17.87 -12.51 7.99
C LEU A 19 -16.74 -13.04 7.12
N PHE A 20 -16.04 -12.16 6.45
CA PHE A 20 -14.89 -12.48 5.63
C PHE A 20 -13.61 -12.36 6.48
N CYS A 21 -12.88 -13.46 6.61
CA CYS A 21 -11.61 -13.53 7.34
C CYS A 21 -10.48 -13.70 6.34
N ASP A 22 -9.78 -12.62 6.04
CA ASP A 22 -8.57 -12.67 5.20
C ASP A 22 -7.39 -13.18 6.03
N GLU A 23 -6.45 -13.87 5.39
CA GLU A 23 -5.23 -14.40 5.99
C GLU A 23 -5.49 -15.29 7.24
N ILE A 24 -6.51 -16.14 7.17
CA ILE A 24 -6.98 -16.92 8.34
C ILE A 24 -5.92 -17.87 8.93
N ASN A 25 -4.87 -18.20 8.18
CA ASN A 25 -3.74 -19.02 8.61
C ASN A 25 -2.51 -18.25 9.09
N LEU A 26 -2.59 -16.90 9.14
CA LEU A 26 -1.50 -16.04 9.62
C LEU A 26 -1.30 -16.05 11.13
N PRO A 27 -2.34 -16.12 11.99
CA PRO A 27 -2.14 -16.08 13.44
C PRO A 27 -1.22 -17.18 13.92
N ALA A 28 -0.16 -16.79 14.64
CA ALA A 28 0.79 -17.75 15.20
C ALA A 28 0.13 -18.66 16.23
N PRO A 29 0.55 -19.93 16.32
CA PRO A 29 0.11 -20.84 17.37
C PRO A 29 0.67 -20.40 18.73
N ASP A 30 -0.09 -20.66 19.79
CA ASP A 30 0.37 -20.46 21.16
C ASP A 30 1.38 -21.55 21.58
N ARG A 31 1.85 -21.47 22.84
CA ARG A 31 2.78 -22.46 23.43
C ARG A 31 2.30 -23.91 23.38
N TYR A 32 1.02 -24.14 23.14
CA TYR A 32 0.40 -25.46 23.01
C TYR A 32 0.12 -25.83 21.54
N ALA A 33 0.73 -25.15 20.58
CA ALA A 33 0.50 -25.30 19.15
C ALA A 33 -0.97 -25.07 18.74
N THR A 34 -1.73 -24.25 19.48
CA THR A 34 -3.13 -23.94 19.21
C THR A 34 -3.27 -22.54 18.66
N GLN A 35 -3.86 -22.41 17.49
CA GLN A 35 -4.27 -21.12 16.92
C GLN A 35 -5.62 -20.71 17.52
N ARG A 36 -5.60 -19.84 18.52
CA ARG A 36 -6.80 -19.43 19.28
C ARG A 36 -7.91 -18.86 18.41
N VAL A 37 -7.55 -18.05 17.40
CA VAL A 37 -8.52 -17.48 16.46
C VAL A 37 -9.23 -18.59 15.68
N LEU A 38 -8.48 -19.55 15.15
CA LEU A 38 -9.06 -20.71 14.44
C LEU A 38 -9.91 -21.59 15.36
N ALA A 39 -9.51 -21.76 16.61
CA ALA A 39 -10.32 -22.50 17.59
C ALA A 39 -11.67 -21.82 17.82
N LEU A 40 -11.68 -20.48 17.92
CA LEU A 40 -12.91 -19.70 18.05
C LEU A 40 -13.79 -19.80 16.80
N VAL A 41 -13.19 -19.58 15.61
CA VAL A 41 -13.93 -19.68 14.33
C VAL A 41 -14.48 -21.09 14.12
N ARG A 42 -13.73 -22.14 14.50
CA ARG A 42 -14.22 -23.51 14.47
C ARG A 42 -15.44 -23.67 15.38
N GLN A 43 -15.43 -23.15 16.60
CA GLN A 43 -16.58 -23.19 17.51
C GLN A 43 -17.80 -22.51 16.88
N TRP A 44 -17.61 -21.37 16.18
CA TRP A 44 -18.69 -20.68 15.48
C TRP A 44 -19.30 -21.53 14.35
N VAL A 45 -18.46 -22.20 13.58
CA VAL A 45 -18.93 -23.04 12.46
C VAL A 45 -19.58 -24.33 12.97
N GLU A 46 -18.96 -25.00 13.96
CA GLU A 46 -19.37 -26.30 14.47
C GLU A 46 -20.62 -26.20 15.38
N GLN A 47 -20.64 -25.20 16.28
CA GLN A 47 -21.67 -25.07 17.33
C GLN A 47 -22.63 -23.89 17.09
N ARG A 48 -22.39 -23.10 16.03
CA ARG A 48 -23.17 -21.87 15.72
C ARG A 48 -23.27 -20.90 16.88
N GLY A 49 -22.21 -20.74 17.66
CA GLY A 49 -22.16 -19.86 18.82
C GLY A 49 -20.81 -19.88 19.52
N PHE A 50 -20.70 -19.10 20.57
CA PHE A 50 -19.51 -19.03 21.41
C PHE A 50 -19.85 -18.60 22.83
N TRP A 51 -18.93 -18.87 23.75
CA TRP A 51 -19.03 -18.42 25.13
C TRP A 51 -18.47 -17.00 25.28
N ARG A 52 -19.32 -16.09 25.77
CA ARG A 52 -18.91 -14.76 26.21
C ARG A 52 -19.04 -14.72 27.73
N HIS A 53 -17.90 -14.71 28.43
CA HIS A 53 -17.85 -14.90 29.85
C HIS A 53 -18.56 -16.22 30.25
N ARG A 54 -19.70 -16.15 30.91
CA ARG A 54 -20.48 -17.32 31.36
C ARG A 54 -21.78 -17.55 30.58
N THR A 55 -22.00 -16.76 29.52
CA THR A 55 -23.22 -16.81 28.73
C THR A 55 -22.94 -17.35 27.34
N TRP A 56 -23.72 -18.29 26.87
CA TRP A 56 -23.67 -18.76 25.48
C TRP A 56 -24.33 -17.77 24.55
N VAL A 57 -23.64 -17.40 23.49
CA VAL A 57 -24.15 -16.51 22.45
C VAL A 57 -24.32 -17.29 21.15
N SER A 58 -25.55 -17.46 20.70
CA SER A 58 -25.90 -18.12 19.44
C SER A 58 -25.69 -17.19 18.25
N LEU A 59 -25.16 -17.73 17.15
CA LEU A 59 -24.97 -17.03 15.87
C LEU A 59 -26.04 -17.47 14.89
N GLU A 60 -26.87 -16.54 14.41
CA GLU A 60 -27.90 -16.83 13.44
C GLU A 60 -27.73 -15.97 12.18
N ARG A 61 -27.90 -16.59 11.01
CA ARG A 61 -27.77 -15.95 9.70
C ARG A 61 -26.38 -15.32 9.47
N ILE A 62 -25.35 -15.87 10.09
CA ILE A 62 -23.95 -15.48 9.94
C ILE A 62 -23.23 -16.60 9.18
N GLN A 63 -22.59 -16.24 8.09
CA GLN A 63 -21.76 -17.13 7.28
C GLN A 63 -20.30 -16.67 7.39
N ILE A 64 -19.38 -17.62 7.49
CA ILE A 64 -17.95 -17.36 7.56
C ILE A 64 -17.35 -17.77 6.22
N VAL A 65 -16.52 -16.87 5.67
CA VAL A 65 -15.69 -17.11 4.49
C VAL A 65 -14.25 -16.79 4.86
N GLY A 66 -13.36 -17.76 4.75
CA GLY A 66 -11.93 -17.57 5.00
C GLY A 66 -11.14 -17.53 3.70
N ALA A 67 -10.13 -16.68 3.63
CA ALA A 67 -9.12 -16.70 2.59
C ALA A 67 -7.73 -16.86 3.22
N CYS A 68 -6.86 -17.60 2.55
CA CYS A 68 -5.47 -17.75 2.98
C CYS A 68 -4.56 -18.14 1.82
N ASN A 69 -3.29 -17.80 1.97
CA ASN A 69 -2.23 -18.29 1.10
C ASN A 69 -1.84 -19.74 1.49
N PRO A 70 -1.14 -20.46 0.60
CA PRO A 70 -0.61 -21.78 0.92
C PRO A 70 0.27 -21.78 2.18
N PRO A 71 0.27 -22.86 2.97
CA PRO A 71 1.11 -22.94 4.17
C PRO A 71 2.62 -22.99 3.88
N THR A 72 3.01 -23.14 2.63
CA THR A 72 4.40 -23.06 2.15
C THR A 72 4.92 -21.62 2.12
N ASP A 73 4.04 -20.62 2.11
CA ASP A 73 4.43 -19.22 2.12
C ASP A 73 4.98 -18.82 3.50
N ALA A 74 5.95 -17.91 3.50
CA ALA A 74 6.60 -17.46 4.73
C ALA A 74 5.60 -16.90 5.76
N GLY A 75 5.73 -17.33 7.00
CA GLY A 75 4.87 -16.90 8.11
C GLY A 75 3.46 -17.51 8.13
N ARG A 76 3.18 -18.49 7.24
CA ARG A 76 1.89 -19.19 7.20
C ARG A 76 1.95 -20.48 8.00
N THR A 77 0.85 -20.79 8.69
CA THR A 77 0.71 -22.02 9.45
C THR A 77 -0.32 -22.93 8.78
N PRO A 78 -0.10 -24.23 8.66
CA PRO A 78 -1.10 -25.13 8.09
C PRO A 78 -2.39 -25.15 8.93
N LEU A 79 -3.52 -25.11 8.23
CA LEU A 79 -4.83 -25.19 8.87
C LEU A 79 -5.07 -26.61 9.41
N ALA A 80 -5.49 -26.72 10.66
CA ALA A 80 -5.72 -28.00 11.29
C ALA A 80 -6.82 -28.82 10.56
N PRO A 81 -6.64 -30.14 10.33
CA PRO A 81 -7.65 -31.00 9.69
C PRO A 81 -9.02 -30.95 10.39
N ARG A 82 -9.02 -30.75 11.70
CA ARG A 82 -10.24 -30.56 12.51
C ARG A 82 -11.06 -29.34 12.07
N PHE A 83 -10.40 -28.28 11.60
CA PHE A 83 -11.07 -27.10 11.08
C PHE A 83 -11.54 -27.30 9.64
N LEU A 84 -10.68 -27.89 8.79
CA LEU A 84 -10.96 -28.09 7.37
C LEU A 84 -12.14 -29.03 7.11
N ARG A 85 -12.43 -30.00 7.98
CA ARG A 85 -13.57 -30.92 7.82
C ARG A 85 -14.93 -30.23 7.84
N HIS A 86 -15.03 -29.01 8.38
CA HIS A 86 -16.27 -28.25 8.47
C HIS A 86 -16.45 -27.23 7.35
N ILE A 87 -15.44 -27.07 6.49
CA ILE A 87 -15.37 -26.00 5.50
C ILE A 87 -15.02 -26.60 4.15
N PRO A 88 -15.81 -26.34 3.08
CA PRO A 88 -15.38 -26.67 1.73
C PRO A 88 -14.18 -25.82 1.36
N VAL A 89 -13.11 -26.47 0.90
CA VAL A 89 -11.88 -25.81 0.45
C VAL A 89 -11.93 -25.63 -1.05
N ILE A 90 -11.78 -24.40 -1.51
CA ILE A 90 -11.70 -24.06 -2.92
C ILE A 90 -10.27 -23.58 -3.20
N TRP A 91 -9.56 -24.29 -4.06
CA TRP A 91 -8.25 -23.90 -4.52
C TRP A 91 -8.38 -22.90 -5.67
N VAL A 92 -7.80 -21.71 -5.50
CA VAL A 92 -7.76 -20.66 -6.52
C VAL A 92 -6.32 -20.45 -6.96
N PRO A 93 -5.92 -20.99 -8.15
CA PRO A 93 -4.57 -20.81 -8.68
C PRO A 93 -4.35 -19.39 -9.16
N TYR A 94 -3.07 -19.01 -9.34
CA TYR A 94 -2.74 -17.79 -10.06
C TYR A 94 -3.33 -17.81 -11.47
N PRO A 95 -3.75 -16.65 -12.00
CA PRO A 95 -4.23 -16.57 -13.38
C PRO A 95 -3.15 -17.04 -14.36
N SER A 96 -3.57 -17.81 -15.38
CA SER A 96 -2.69 -18.20 -16.49
C SER A 96 -2.25 -16.98 -17.30
N ASP A 97 -1.19 -17.13 -18.10
CA ASP A 97 -0.71 -16.04 -18.97
C ASP A 97 -1.79 -15.56 -19.95
N ALA A 98 -2.61 -16.47 -20.46
CA ALA A 98 -3.75 -16.11 -21.30
C ALA A 98 -4.80 -15.28 -20.56
N ALA A 99 -5.09 -15.62 -19.29
CA ALA A 99 -6.01 -14.86 -18.46
C ALA A 99 -5.43 -13.49 -18.09
N LEU A 100 -4.14 -13.41 -17.72
CA LEU A 100 -3.46 -12.14 -17.45
C LEU A 100 -3.43 -11.26 -18.70
N LEU A 101 -3.13 -11.82 -19.87
CA LEU A 101 -3.15 -11.09 -21.13
C LEU A 101 -4.55 -10.50 -21.41
N GLN A 102 -5.60 -11.28 -21.24
CA GLN A 102 -6.98 -10.82 -21.40
C GLN A 102 -7.33 -9.67 -20.44
N ILE A 103 -6.96 -9.81 -19.16
CA ILE A 103 -7.22 -8.79 -18.13
C ILE A 103 -6.51 -7.48 -18.50
N TYR A 104 -5.19 -7.53 -18.73
CA TYR A 104 -4.41 -6.33 -18.93
C TYR A 104 -4.59 -5.70 -20.32
N SER A 105 -4.85 -6.49 -21.38
CA SER A 105 -5.29 -5.95 -22.66
C SER A 105 -6.60 -5.18 -22.55
N THR A 106 -7.54 -5.68 -21.76
CA THR A 106 -8.82 -4.98 -21.50
C THR A 106 -8.60 -3.67 -20.75
N LEU A 107 -7.73 -3.67 -19.74
CA LEU A 107 -7.37 -2.46 -18.98
C LEU A 107 -6.64 -1.43 -19.88
N TYR A 108 -5.69 -1.89 -20.72
CA TYR A 108 -5.02 -0.99 -21.68
C TYR A 108 -5.97 -0.43 -22.73
N ARG A 109 -6.90 -1.23 -23.27
CA ARG A 109 -7.94 -0.71 -24.17
C ARG A 109 -8.80 0.36 -23.48
N ALA A 110 -9.16 0.16 -22.22
CA ALA A 110 -9.91 1.15 -21.45
C ALA A 110 -9.09 2.43 -21.22
N LEU A 111 -7.81 2.30 -20.87
CA LEU A 111 -6.88 3.42 -20.71
C LEU A 111 -6.74 4.22 -22.02
N LEU A 112 -6.49 3.54 -23.12
CA LEU A 112 -6.24 4.15 -24.42
C LEU A 112 -7.49 4.69 -25.14
N ARG A 113 -8.69 4.51 -24.57
CA ARG A 113 -9.90 5.21 -25.07
C ARG A 113 -9.74 6.73 -25.06
N ARG A 114 -8.87 7.26 -24.20
CA ARG A 114 -8.52 8.69 -24.17
C ARG A 114 -7.69 9.12 -25.39
N VAL A 115 -6.98 8.15 -26.03
CA VAL A 115 -6.13 8.37 -27.21
C VAL A 115 -6.50 7.34 -28.28
N PRO A 116 -7.59 7.53 -29.04
CA PRO A 116 -8.14 6.54 -29.96
C PRO A 116 -7.17 6.00 -31.00
N ALA A 117 -6.24 6.84 -31.45
CA ALA A 117 -5.20 6.47 -32.42
C ALA A 117 -4.26 5.35 -31.93
N LEU A 118 -4.12 5.18 -30.61
CA LEU A 118 -3.21 4.21 -30.00
C LEU A 118 -3.90 2.96 -29.43
N VAL A 119 -5.22 2.85 -29.51
CA VAL A 119 -5.99 1.70 -28.97
C VAL A 119 -5.51 0.36 -29.54
N GLY A 120 -5.06 0.34 -30.80
CA GLY A 120 -4.53 -0.85 -31.46
C GLY A 120 -3.27 -1.44 -30.80
N TYR A 121 -2.54 -0.66 -30.02
CA TYR A 121 -1.34 -1.08 -29.31
C TYR A 121 -1.60 -1.74 -27.94
N ALA A 122 -2.84 -1.79 -27.48
CA ALA A 122 -3.20 -2.33 -26.17
C ALA A 122 -2.70 -3.77 -25.93
N ASP A 123 -2.82 -4.63 -26.94
CA ASP A 123 -2.37 -6.01 -26.84
C ASP A 123 -0.84 -6.14 -26.88
N ALA A 124 -0.15 -5.26 -27.60
CA ALA A 124 1.30 -5.19 -27.63
C ALA A 124 1.86 -4.74 -26.27
N LEU A 125 1.27 -3.69 -25.66
CA LEU A 125 1.61 -3.24 -24.30
C LEU A 125 1.42 -4.34 -23.28
N ALA A 126 0.30 -5.10 -23.35
CA ALA A 126 0.03 -6.19 -22.42
C ALA A 126 1.01 -7.36 -22.60
N ARG A 127 1.38 -7.72 -23.84
CA ARG A 127 2.39 -8.75 -24.11
C ARG A 127 3.76 -8.34 -23.58
N GLY A 128 4.22 -7.12 -23.85
CA GLY A 128 5.50 -6.63 -23.34
C GLY A 128 5.51 -6.58 -21.81
N MET A 129 4.42 -6.13 -21.19
CA MET A 129 4.25 -6.14 -19.72
C MET A 129 4.38 -7.55 -19.15
N LEU A 130 3.72 -8.54 -19.72
CA LEU A 130 3.78 -9.95 -19.24
C LEU A 130 5.14 -10.56 -19.45
N SER A 131 5.79 -10.32 -20.59
CA SER A 131 7.15 -10.77 -20.86
C SER A 131 8.12 -10.27 -19.79
N PHE A 132 8.13 -8.98 -19.54
CA PHE A 132 8.95 -8.36 -18.49
C PHE A 132 8.62 -8.89 -17.09
N PHE A 133 7.33 -9.02 -16.76
CA PHE A 133 6.89 -9.55 -15.47
C PHE A 133 7.38 -10.99 -15.24
N ARG A 134 7.27 -11.86 -16.22
CA ARG A 134 7.74 -13.25 -16.11
C ARG A 134 9.26 -13.33 -16.00
N ALA A 135 9.98 -12.57 -16.81
CA ALA A 135 11.43 -12.47 -16.70
C ALA A 135 11.85 -12.02 -15.28
N THR A 136 11.18 -11.01 -14.74
CA THR A 136 11.41 -10.48 -13.39
C THR A 136 11.13 -11.52 -12.30
N GLN A 137 9.98 -12.24 -12.39
CA GLN A 137 9.64 -13.30 -11.42
C GLN A 137 10.64 -14.47 -11.44
N HIS A 138 11.19 -14.79 -12.60
CA HIS A 138 12.17 -15.86 -12.72
C HIS A 138 13.55 -15.45 -12.19
N HIS A 139 13.95 -14.19 -12.43
CA HIS A 139 15.28 -13.70 -12.07
C HIS A 139 15.40 -13.32 -10.60
N PHE A 140 14.38 -12.63 -10.06
CA PHE A 140 14.38 -12.15 -8.68
C PHE A 140 13.52 -13.04 -7.79
N THR A 141 14.14 -13.68 -6.82
CA THR A 141 13.49 -14.60 -5.89
C THR A 141 13.56 -14.11 -4.44
N PRO A 142 12.60 -14.48 -3.57
CA PRO A 142 12.64 -14.15 -2.15
C PRO A 142 13.85 -14.72 -1.41
N GLU A 143 14.56 -15.70 -1.99
CA GLU A 143 15.80 -16.25 -1.43
C GLU A 143 16.95 -15.25 -1.51
N GLN A 144 16.98 -14.40 -2.55
CA GLN A 144 17.98 -13.34 -2.70
C GLN A 144 17.71 -12.20 -1.70
N TYR A 145 16.47 -11.68 -1.74
CA TYR A 145 15.97 -10.66 -0.82
C TYR A 145 14.49 -10.90 -0.54
N ALA A 146 14.09 -10.95 0.70
CA ALA A 146 12.73 -11.30 1.12
C ALA A 146 11.61 -10.40 0.53
N HIS A 147 11.94 -9.20 0.07
CA HIS A 147 11.02 -8.27 -0.57
C HIS A 147 10.99 -8.36 -2.11
N TYR A 148 11.76 -9.28 -2.72
CA TYR A 148 11.69 -9.56 -4.15
C TYR A 148 10.52 -10.49 -4.45
N VAL A 149 9.32 -10.02 -4.09
CA VAL A 149 8.05 -10.71 -4.35
C VAL A 149 7.27 -9.90 -5.38
N TYR A 150 6.94 -10.52 -6.49
CA TYR A 150 6.20 -9.91 -7.59
C TYR A 150 4.92 -10.69 -7.87
N SER A 151 3.79 -9.99 -7.84
CA SER A 151 2.45 -10.54 -8.02
C SER A 151 1.69 -9.75 -9.09
N PRO A 152 0.52 -10.19 -9.55
CA PRO A 152 -0.32 -9.40 -10.46
C PRO A 152 -0.74 -8.02 -9.93
N ARG A 153 -0.56 -7.75 -8.62
CA ARG A 153 -0.79 -6.41 -8.04
C ARG A 153 0.16 -5.37 -8.63
N GLU A 154 1.42 -5.74 -8.89
CA GLU A 154 2.40 -4.87 -9.55
C GLU A 154 1.98 -4.49 -10.96
N LEU A 155 1.41 -5.42 -11.72
CA LEU A 155 0.87 -5.13 -13.05
C LEU A 155 -0.29 -4.13 -12.99
N THR A 156 -1.18 -4.28 -12.02
CA THR A 156 -2.28 -3.33 -11.79
C THR A 156 -1.76 -1.95 -11.38
N ARG A 157 -0.72 -1.89 -10.53
CA ARG A 157 -0.07 -0.63 -10.16
C ARG A 157 0.56 0.05 -11.36
N TRP A 158 1.17 -0.71 -12.25
CA TRP A 158 1.76 -0.21 -13.50
C TRP A 158 0.69 0.48 -14.37
N VAL A 159 -0.42 -0.19 -14.68
CA VAL A 159 -1.51 0.41 -15.46
C VAL A 159 -2.10 1.65 -14.80
N ARG A 160 -2.30 1.61 -13.46
CA ARG A 160 -2.80 2.77 -12.70
C ARG A 160 -1.83 3.95 -12.72
N GLY A 161 -0.53 3.68 -12.67
CA GLY A 161 0.49 4.71 -12.79
C GLY A 161 0.44 5.41 -14.15
N MET A 162 0.33 4.63 -15.22
CA MET A 162 0.16 5.17 -16.57
C MET A 162 -1.11 6.02 -16.72
N HIS A 163 -2.24 5.56 -16.18
CA HIS A 163 -3.49 6.32 -16.24
C HIS A 163 -3.37 7.74 -15.65
N ARG A 164 -2.50 7.92 -14.69
CA ARG A 164 -2.29 9.21 -14.03
C ARG A 164 -1.42 10.17 -14.83
N ILE A 165 -0.42 9.63 -15.53
CA ILE A 165 0.61 10.42 -16.22
C ILE A 165 0.26 10.66 -17.69
N LEU A 166 -0.49 9.72 -18.30
CA LEU A 166 -0.73 9.74 -19.75
C LEU A 166 -1.59 10.95 -20.14
N PRO A 167 -1.07 11.89 -20.96
CA PRO A 167 -1.85 13.02 -21.49
C PRO A 167 -2.88 12.55 -22.53
N GLU A 168 -3.75 13.46 -22.95
CA GLU A 168 -4.78 13.18 -23.97
C GLU A 168 -4.20 13.14 -25.38
N ASP A 169 -3.20 13.99 -25.66
CA ASP A 169 -2.47 14.02 -26.93
C ASP A 169 -1.08 13.41 -26.75
N VAL A 170 -0.93 12.16 -27.16
CA VAL A 170 0.32 11.43 -26.96
C VAL A 170 0.73 10.66 -28.22
N THR A 171 2.01 10.70 -28.53
CA THR A 171 2.63 9.86 -29.58
C THR A 171 2.92 8.46 -29.06
N LEU A 172 3.17 7.51 -29.98
CA LEU A 172 3.56 6.15 -29.59
C LEU A 172 4.84 6.14 -28.75
N ASP A 173 5.82 6.97 -29.11
CA ASP A 173 7.07 7.08 -28.37
C ASP A 173 6.86 7.56 -26.94
N GLU A 174 6.00 8.55 -26.74
CA GLU A 174 5.69 9.04 -25.40
C GLU A 174 4.88 8.03 -24.59
N LEU A 175 3.95 7.31 -25.22
CA LEU A 175 3.25 6.19 -24.59
C LEU A 175 4.22 5.12 -24.08
N LEU A 176 5.22 4.75 -24.90
CA LEU A 176 6.24 3.78 -24.53
C LEU A 176 7.17 4.31 -23.42
N ARG A 177 7.51 5.59 -23.43
CA ARG A 177 8.27 6.22 -22.33
C ARG A 177 7.52 6.19 -21.01
N VAL A 178 6.23 6.54 -21.02
CA VAL A 178 5.38 6.47 -19.82
C VAL A 178 5.23 5.02 -19.35
N TRP A 179 5.03 4.08 -20.27
CA TRP A 179 4.96 2.65 -19.96
C TRP A 179 6.24 2.15 -19.30
N ALA A 180 7.41 2.47 -19.86
CA ALA A 180 8.70 2.09 -19.29
C ALA A 180 8.99 2.79 -17.96
N HIS A 181 8.69 4.08 -17.85
CA HIS A 181 8.84 4.82 -16.59
C HIS A 181 8.07 4.17 -15.46
N GLU A 182 6.79 3.85 -15.67
CA GLU A 182 5.97 3.24 -14.63
C GLU A 182 6.41 1.81 -14.30
N ALA A 183 6.89 1.04 -15.28
CA ALA A 183 7.54 -0.25 -15.03
C ALA A 183 8.72 -0.12 -14.05
N LEU A 184 9.64 0.80 -14.33
CA LEU A 184 10.79 1.05 -13.48
C LEU A 184 10.40 1.48 -12.07
N ARG A 185 9.37 2.34 -11.94
CA ARG A 185 8.86 2.76 -10.61
C ARG A 185 8.28 1.63 -9.79
N VAL A 186 7.64 0.66 -10.44
CA VAL A 186 7.01 -0.47 -9.75
C VAL A 186 8.02 -1.61 -9.46
N PHE A 187 8.90 -1.90 -10.40
CA PHE A 187 9.78 -3.08 -10.34
C PHE A 187 11.20 -2.75 -9.90
N GLN A 188 11.79 -1.64 -10.38
CA GLN A 188 13.19 -1.32 -10.16
C GLN A 188 13.45 -0.59 -8.84
N ASP A 189 12.53 0.25 -8.37
CA ASP A 189 12.76 1.10 -7.18
C ASP A 189 13.02 0.31 -5.90
N ARG A 190 12.60 -0.95 -5.84
CA ARG A 190 12.83 -1.87 -4.72
C ARG A 190 14.15 -2.66 -4.82
N LEU A 191 14.87 -2.59 -5.95
CA LEU A 191 16.07 -3.39 -6.18
C LEU A 191 17.25 -2.88 -5.37
N VAL A 192 18.03 -3.83 -4.81
CA VAL A 192 19.10 -3.54 -3.86
C VAL A 192 20.43 -3.29 -4.55
N THR A 193 20.78 -3.98 -5.62
CA THR A 193 22.10 -3.85 -6.26
C THR A 193 22.06 -3.06 -7.57
N PRO A 194 23.17 -2.35 -7.93
CA PRO A 194 23.27 -1.72 -9.25
C PRO A 194 23.18 -2.72 -10.41
N ALA A 195 23.68 -3.94 -10.21
CA ALA A 195 23.59 -5.01 -11.19
C ALA A 195 22.13 -5.43 -11.46
N ASP A 196 21.31 -5.55 -10.40
CA ASP A 196 19.90 -5.85 -10.53
C ASP A 196 19.14 -4.76 -11.31
N LYS A 197 19.49 -3.50 -11.08
CA LYS A 197 18.92 -2.38 -11.85
C LYS A 197 19.29 -2.43 -13.32
N ALA A 198 20.57 -2.66 -13.62
CA ALA A 198 21.03 -2.78 -15.00
C ALA A 198 20.37 -3.96 -15.71
N TRP A 199 20.21 -5.09 -15.02
CA TRP A 199 19.47 -6.22 -15.55
C TRP A 199 18.00 -5.87 -15.84
N SER A 200 17.33 -5.17 -14.89
CA SER A 200 15.93 -4.73 -15.06
C SER A 200 15.77 -3.77 -16.25
N ASP A 201 16.73 -2.86 -16.47
CA ASP A 201 16.74 -1.97 -17.62
C ASP A 201 16.85 -2.76 -18.94
N ALA A 202 17.79 -3.71 -19.03
CA ALA A 202 17.98 -4.54 -20.21
C ALA A 202 16.76 -5.44 -20.49
N ALA A 203 16.20 -6.07 -19.47
CA ALA A 203 15.02 -6.93 -19.61
C ALA A 203 13.77 -6.16 -20.07
N LEU A 204 13.62 -4.91 -19.60
CA LEU A 204 12.52 -4.03 -20.02
C LEU A 204 12.67 -3.61 -21.49
N ASP A 205 13.90 -3.28 -21.93
CA ASP A 205 14.19 -2.91 -23.31
C ASP A 205 13.96 -4.10 -24.26
N GLU A 206 14.36 -5.29 -23.86
CA GLU A 206 14.12 -6.54 -24.61
C GLU A 206 12.61 -6.83 -24.76
N ALA A 207 11.85 -6.69 -23.65
CA ALA A 207 10.40 -6.89 -23.68
C ALA A 207 9.70 -5.83 -24.58
N ALA A 208 10.16 -4.59 -24.53
CA ALA A 208 9.66 -3.52 -25.41
C ALA A 208 10.00 -3.79 -26.88
N HIS A 209 11.24 -4.21 -27.17
CA HIS A 209 11.68 -4.54 -28.54
C HIS A 209 10.86 -5.71 -29.14
N SER A 210 10.64 -6.74 -28.35
CA SER A 210 9.80 -7.88 -28.76
C SER A 210 8.34 -7.50 -29.02
N ALA A 211 7.78 -6.59 -28.23
CA ALA A 211 6.39 -6.16 -28.35
C ALA A 211 6.17 -5.11 -29.47
N PHE A 212 7.20 -4.32 -29.80
CA PHE A 212 7.15 -3.20 -30.75
C PHE A 212 8.31 -3.25 -31.77
N PRO A 213 8.33 -4.27 -32.65
CA PRO A 213 9.47 -4.50 -33.56
C PRO A 213 9.70 -3.40 -34.59
N GLY A 214 8.75 -2.47 -34.76
CA GLY A 214 8.86 -1.34 -35.69
C GLY A 214 9.34 -0.02 -35.06
N THR A 215 9.68 -0.03 -33.76
CA THR A 215 10.07 1.18 -33.03
C THR A 215 11.54 1.12 -32.63
N ASP A 216 12.28 2.22 -32.77
CA ASP A 216 13.64 2.33 -32.23
C ASP A 216 13.61 2.50 -30.70
N ILE A 217 13.61 1.35 -30.00
CA ILE A 217 13.52 1.28 -28.56
C ILE A 217 14.72 1.95 -27.88
N ALA A 218 15.92 1.85 -28.46
CA ALA A 218 17.13 2.41 -27.87
C ALA A 218 17.04 3.95 -27.76
N THR A 219 16.50 4.61 -28.77
CA THR A 219 16.29 6.07 -28.77
C THR A 219 15.05 6.46 -27.97
N THR A 220 13.95 5.69 -28.10
CA THR A 220 12.68 5.98 -27.44
C THR A 220 12.80 5.87 -25.92
N LEU A 221 13.45 4.83 -25.40
CA LEU A 221 13.58 4.55 -23.96
C LEU A 221 14.91 5.04 -23.35
N ARG A 222 15.58 5.98 -24.00
CA ARG A 222 16.85 6.54 -23.49
C ARG A 222 16.67 7.09 -22.06
N ARG A 223 17.47 6.57 -21.12
CA ARG A 223 17.47 7.00 -19.72
C ARG A 223 18.30 8.28 -19.52
N PRO A 224 17.98 9.09 -18.48
CA PRO A 224 16.94 8.86 -17.47
C PRO A 224 15.54 9.21 -17.98
N LEU A 225 14.53 8.43 -17.56
CA LEU A 225 13.11 8.73 -17.76
C LEU A 225 12.57 9.42 -16.49
N LEU A 226 12.51 10.74 -16.52
CA LEU A 226 12.05 11.54 -15.38
C LEU A 226 10.73 12.21 -15.73
N TYR A 227 9.75 12.04 -14.83
CA TYR A 227 8.43 12.65 -14.91
C TYR A 227 8.12 13.39 -13.63
N SER A 228 7.61 14.60 -13.74
CA SER A 228 7.24 15.46 -12.61
C SER A 228 6.24 16.51 -13.02
N ASP A 229 5.45 16.98 -12.07
CA ASP A 229 4.57 18.15 -12.17
C ASP A 229 5.12 19.37 -11.41
N TRP A 230 6.37 19.32 -10.94
CA TRP A 230 6.97 20.42 -10.17
C TRP A 230 7.13 21.71 -10.99
N LEU A 231 7.35 21.57 -12.31
CA LEU A 231 7.55 22.69 -13.22
C LEU A 231 6.28 23.08 -13.97
N SER A 232 5.24 22.25 -13.90
CA SER A 232 3.98 22.45 -14.62
C SER A 232 2.81 21.90 -13.78
N ARG A 233 1.57 22.18 -14.19
CA ARG A 233 0.37 21.62 -13.52
C ARG A 233 0.15 20.15 -13.84
N GLU A 234 0.69 19.68 -14.96
CA GLU A 234 0.55 18.32 -15.44
C GLU A 234 1.87 17.56 -15.29
N CYS A 235 1.79 16.27 -15.00
CA CYS A 235 2.96 15.42 -14.94
C CYS A 235 3.49 15.17 -16.34
N GLN A 236 4.67 15.69 -16.64
CA GLN A 236 5.31 15.60 -17.95
C GLN A 236 6.78 15.19 -17.82
N ARG A 237 7.37 14.80 -18.95
CA ARG A 237 8.79 14.51 -19.01
C ARG A 237 9.60 15.78 -18.72
N VAL A 238 10.62 15.66 -17.89
CA VAL A 238 11.43 16.77 -17.40
C VAL A 238 12.92 16.44 -17.45
N GLU A 239 13.73 17.49 -17.54
CA GLU A 239 15.19 17.38 -17.45
C GLU A 239 15.68 17.65 -16.03
N ARG A 240 16.86 17.11 -15.69
CA ARG A 240 17.43 17.24 -14.34
C ARG A 240 17.81 18.64 -13.94
N ALA A 241 18.33 19.44 -14.88
CA ALA A 241 18.83 20.77 -14.56
C ALA A 241 17.73 21.70 -14.03
N PRO A 242 16.60 21.91 -14.74
CA PRO A 242 15.50 22.74 -14.22
C PRO A 242 14.84 22.18 -12.96
N LEU A 243 14.76 20.85 -12.83
CA LEU A 243 14.26 20.22 -11.60
C LEU A 243 15.15 20.53 -10.40
N ARG A 244 16.46 20.47 -10.58
CA ARG A 244 17.43 20.76 -9.51
C ARG A 244 17.34 22.22 -9.06
N GLU A 245 17.20 23.16 -10.00
CA GLU A 245 17.03 24.58 -9.69
C GLU A 245 15.75 24.83 -8.90
N TYR A 246 14.64 24.25 -9.36
CA TYR A 246 13.37 24.32 -8.64
C TYR A 246 13.48 23.74 -7.24
N ALA A 247 14.03 22.52 -7.11
CA ALA A 247 14.17 21.86 -5.82
C ALA A 247 15.07 22.65 -4.85
N ARG A 248 16.16 23.29 -5.35
CA ARG A 248 17.02 24.15 -4.55
C ARG A 248 16.26 25.37 -4.02
N ALA A 249 15.52 26.05 -4.89
CA ALA A 249 14.74 27.21 -4.51
C ALA A 249 13.70 26.86 -3.44
N ARG A 250 13.05 25.70 -3.56
CA ARG A 250 12.07 25.23 -2.57
C ARG A 250 12.70 24.72 -1.28
N LEU A 251 13.91 24.17 -1.34
CA LEU A 251 14.61 23.66 -0.16
C LEU A 251 14.96 24.77 0.82
N HIS A 252 15.27 25.98 0.34
CA HIS A 252 15.47 27.15 1.20
C HIS A 252 14.20 27.45 2.02
N GLY A 253 13.03 27.52 1.36
CA GLY A 253 11.78 27.74 2.08
C GLY A 253 11.43 26.63 3.08
N PHE A 254 11.73 25.37 2.73
CA PHE A 254 11.55 24.24 3.65
C PHE A 254 12.46 24.32 4.87
N ALA A 255 13.74 24.71 4.68
CA ALA A 255 14.70 24.86 5.78
C ALA A 255 14.25 25.96 6.75
N ASP A 256 13.73 27.07 6.24
CA ASP A 256 13.24 28.19 7.05
C ASP A 256 12.00 27.80 7.89
N GLU A 257 11.09 27.01 7.34
CA GLU A 257 9.85 26.63 8.01
C GLU A 257 10.01 25.38 8.92
N ALA A 258 10.75 24.37 8.48
CA ALA A 258 10.88 23.11 9.19
C ALA A 258 12.05 23.02 10.15
N LEU A 259 12.92 24.06 10.23
CA LEU A 259 14.15 24.09 11.01
C LEU A 259 15.07 22.87 10.72
N GLU A 260 14.97 22.32 9.53
CA GLU A 260 15.82 21.23 9.05
C GLU A 260 16.82 21.76 8.04
N THR A 261 18.08 21.41 8.23
CA THR A 261 19.18 21.92 7.41
C THR A 261 19.90 20.78 6.66
N ASP A 262 20.61 21.17 5.62
CA ASP A 262 21.71 20.45 4.98
C ASP A 262 21.37 19.21 4.16
N LEU A 263 20.29 19.27 3.36
CA LEU A 263 20.09 18.31 2.28
C LEU A 263 20.88 18.75 1.02
N VAL A 264 21.94 18.02 0.69
CA VAL A 264 22.69 18.25 -0.56
C VAL A 264 21.95 17.59 -1.72
N LEU A 265 21.45 18.41 -2.66
CA LEU A 265 20.73 17.93 -3.84
C LEU A 265 21.70 17.44 -4.93
N HIS A 266 22.18 16.21 -4.81
CA HIS A 266 22.85 15.49 -5.89
C HIS A 266 21.82 14.62 -6.67
N ASP A 267 22.23 14.03 -7.78
CA ASP A 267 21.31 13.32 -8.69
C ASP A 267 20.52 12.19 -8.01
N ALA A 268 21.16 11.41 -7.14
CA ALA A 268 20.49 10.33 -6.45
C ALA A 268 19.40 10.84 -5.46
N VAL A 269 19.65 11.95 -4.77
CA VAL A 269 18.69 12.58 -3.87
C VAL A 269 17.52 13.16 -4.67
N LEU A 270 17.78 13.79 -5.81
CA LEU A 270 16.73 14.30 -6.68
C LEU A 270 15.85 13.16 -7.23
N ASP A 271 16.46 12.06 -7.68
CA ASP A 271 15.76 10.87 -8.13
C ASP A 271 14.92 10.24 -6.99
N LEU A 272 15.45 10.19 -5.77
CA LEU A 272 14.71 9.73 -4.59
C LEU A 272 13.52 10.65 -4.28
N ALA A 273 13.72 11.96 -4.34
CA ALA A 273 12.65 12.94 -4.13
C ALA A 273 11.51 12.77 -5.13
N LEU A 274 11.81 12.58 -6.42
CA LEU A 274 10.79 12.32 -7.45
C LEU A 274 10.02 11.01 -7.20
N ARG A 275 10.69 9.96 -6.69
CA ARG A 275 10.05 8.70 -6.32
C ARG A 275 9.12 8.86 -5.11
N CYS A 276 9.57 9.56 -4.08
CA CYS A 276 8.75 9.86 -2.90
C CYS A 276 7.54 10.71 -3.29
N ASP A 277 7.77 11.77 -4.05
CA ASP A 277 6.75 12.69 -4.51
C ASP A 277 5.66 11.99 -5.32
N ARG A 278 6.05 11.11 -6.27
CA ARG A 278 5.12 10.29 -7.06
C ARG A 278 4.16 9.46 -6.18
N VAL A 279 4.64 8.94 -5.07
CA VAL A 279 3.80 8.13 -4.16
C VAL A 279 2.92 9.02 -3.30
N LEU A 280 3.44 10.12 -2.76
CA LEU A 280 2.69 11.06 -1.92
C LEU A 280 1.58 11.81 -2.66
N GLN A 281 1.61 11.83 -3.99
CA GLN A 281 0.50 12.33 -4.82
C GLN A 281 -0.71 11.40 -4.84
N GLN A 282 -0.53 10.11 -4.55
CA GLN A 282 -1.58 9.11 -4.66
C GLN A 282 -2.40 9.05 -3.39
N ALA A 283 -3.72 9.03 -3.48
CA ALA A 283 -4.56 8.70 -2.34
C ALA A 283 -4.16 7.34 -1.76
N GLY A 284 -3.95 7.27 -0.46
CA GLY A 284 -3.42 6.07 0.21
C GLY A 284 -2.00 5.70 -0.21
N GLY A 285 -1.23 6.66 -0.75
CA GLY A 285 0.19 6.45 -1.08
C GLY A 285 1.03 6.40 0.19
N HIS A 286 1.52 5.21 0.54
CA HIS A 286 2.41 5.00 1.67
C HIS A 286 3.80 4.58 1.18
N LEU A 287 4.83 5.00 1.89
CA LEU A 287 6.24 4.75 1.55
C LEU A 287 6.92 3.87 2.60
N LEU A 288 7.74 2.96 2.12
CA LEU A 288 8.72 2.24 2.90
C LEU A 288 10.12 2.55 2.34
N LEU A 289 10.85 3.44 3.01
CA LEU A 289 12.18 3.85 2.59
C LEU A 289 13.25 3.01 3.29
N MET A 290 13.96 2.21 2.53
CA MET A 290 15.03 1.37 3.03
C MET A 290 16.39 1.93 2.61
N GLY A 291 17.29 2.09 3.57
CA GLY A 291 18.63 2.62 3.30
C GLY A 291 19.47 2.73 4.57
N VAL A 292 20.76 2.98 4.43
CA VAL A 292 21.64 3.15 5.58
C VAL A 292 21.31 4.42 6.37
N ALA A 293 21.63 4.42 7.65
CA ALA A 293 21.46 5.61 8.48
C ALA A 293 22.29 6.78 7.92
N GLY A 294 21.72 7.99 7.95
CA GLY A 294 22.38 9.18 7.39
C GLY A 294 22.21 9.38 5.89
N SER A 295 21.48 8.52 5.16
CA SER A 295 21.23 8.69 3.73
C SER A 295 20.21 9.80 3.37
N GLY A 296 19.76 10.61 4.32
CA GLY A 296 18.83 11.72 4.10
C GLY A 296 17.38 11.30 3.78
N ARG A 297 17.06 10.00 3.84
CA ARG A 297 15.75 9.45 3.44
C ARG A 297 14.55 10.11 4.15
N THR A 298 14.67 10.36 5.46
CA THR A 298 13.61 11.00 6.25
C THR A 298 13.43 12.45 5.85
N THR A 299 14.52 13.20 5.71
CA THR A 299 14.52 14.61 5.28
C THR A 299 13.96 14.77 3.88
N VAL A 300 14.33 13.89 2.94
CA VAL A 300 13.77 13.89 1.57
C VAL A 300 12.27 13.63 1.59
N ALA A 301 11.80 12.65 2.37
CA ALA A 301 10.37 12.37 2.47
C ALA A 301 9.58 13.55 3.06
N ARG A 302 10.11 14.19 4.12
CA ARG A 302 9.51 15.38 4.73
C ARG A 302 9.51 16.57 3.78
N PHE A 303 10.60 16.78 3.05
CA PHE A 303 10.67 17.80 2.00
C PHE A 303 9.61 17.59 0.92
N CYS A 304 9.45 16.37 0.40
CA CYS A 304 8.42 16.06 -0.59
C CYS A 304 7.01 16.25 -0.02
N ALA A 305 6.77 15.86 1.24
CA ALA A 305 5.49 16.06 1.90
C ALA A 305 5.18 17.56 2.06
N TRP A 306 6.16 18.35 2.46
CA TRP A 306 6.03 19.82 2.55
C TRP A 306 5.74 20.45 1.18
N LEU A 307 6.45 20.04 0.10
CA LEU A 307 6.18 20.49 -1.28
C LEU A 307 4.73 20.23 -1.69
N ARG A 308 4.13 19.14 -1.21
CA ARG A 308 2.72 18.77 -1.48
C ARG A 308 1.72 19.44 -0.54
N GLY A 309 2.17 20.29 0.37
CA GLY A 309 1.31 20.94 1.37
C GLY A 309 0.70 19.94 2.35
N LEU A 310 1.40 18.82 2.62
CA LEU A 310 1.00 17.88 3.66
C LEU A 310 1.52 18.35 5.01
N SER A 311 0.66 18.31 6.04
CA SER A 311 1.10 18.56 7.41
C SER A 311 2.04 17.46 7.87
N LEU A 312 3.22 17.82 8.34
CA LEU A 312 4.19 16.88 8.85
C LEU A 312 3.81 16.44 10.27
N TYR A 313 3.74 15.14 10.49
CA TYR A 313 3.49 14.56 11.80
C TYR A 313 4.57 13.51 12.13
N SER A 314 5.12 13.58 13.32
CA SER A 314 6.07 12.61 13.86
C SER A 314 5.78 12.38 15.34
N VAL A 315 5.97 11.13 15.76
CA VAL A 315 5.77 10.73 17.16
C VAL A 315 7.02 11.11 17.97
N PRO A 316 6.86 11.69 19.17
CA PRO A 316 8.01 12.00 20.03
C PRO A 316 8.79 10.73 20.42
N THR A 317 10.11 10.79 20.31
CA THR A 317 10.98 9.69 20.75
C THR A 317 11.40 9.94 22.20
N SER A 318 10.65 9.41 23.16
CA SER A 318 11.02 9.48 24.57
C SER A 318 10.98 8.09 25.23
N ARG A 319 11.78 7.90 26.29
CA ARG A 319 11.79 6.64 27.05
C ARG A 319 10.47 6.38 27.81
N ALA A 320 9.69 7.43 28.07
CA ALA A 320 8.41 7.36 28.74
C ALA A 320 7.23 7.12 27.78
N TYR A 321 7.49 7.03 26.47
CA TYR A 321 6.46 6.85 25.44
C TYR A 321 6.00 5.38 25.38
N ASP A 322 4.87 5.09 25.99
CA ASP A 322 4.26 3.75 26.06
C ASP A 322 3.14 3.55 25.03
N GLU A 323 2.42 2.43 25.15
CA GLU A 323 1.31 2.07 24.25
C GLU A 323 0.10 3.00 24.42
N THR A 324 -0.13 3.55 25.63
CA THR A 324 -1.26 4.45 25.88
C THR A 324 -1.04 5.80 25.20
N HIS A 325 0.17 6.34 25.26
CA HIS A 325 0.54 7.55 24.53
C HIS A 325 0.46 7.35 23.00
N PHE A 326 0.89 6.16 22.52
CA PHE A 326 0.75 5.83 21.10
C PHE A 326 -0.71 5.81 20.63
N ASP A 327 -1.61 5.26 21.45
CA ASP A 327 -3.04 5.23 21.16
C ASP A 327 -3.67 6.62 21.18
N GLU A 328 -3.28 7.46 22.10
CA GLU A 328 -3.72 8.87 22.18
C GLU A 328 -3.27 9.65 20.94
N ASP A 329 -2.01 9.56 20.57
CA ASP A 329 -1.46 10.17 19.37
C ASP A 329 -2.16 9.66 18.10
N LEU A 330 -2.41 8.36 18.02
CA LEU A 330 -3.11 7.75 16.89
C LEU A 330 -4.56 8.23 16.81
N ARG A 331 -5.28 8.35 17.94
CA ARG A 331 -6.63 8.93 17.96
C ARG A 331 -6.62 10.37 17.50
N ALA A 332 -5.66 11.18 17.99
CA ALA A 332 -5.51 12.58 17.60
C ALA A 332 -5.24 12.71 16.10
N LEU A 333 -4.32 11.89 15.55
CA LEU A 333 -4.00 11.85 14.15
C LEU A 333 -5.22 11.48 13.30
N LEU A 334 -5.92 10.40 13.65
CA LEU A 334 -7.08 9.94 12.89
C LEU A 334 -8.26 10.92 12.93
N ARG A 335 -8.43 11.66 14.04
CA ARG A 335 -9.41 12.77 14.10
C ARG A 335 -9.02 13.94 13.19
N ARG A 336 -7.73 14.31 13.12
CA ARG A 336 -7.26 15.36 12.19
C ARG A 336 -7.53 14.98 10.74
N VAL A 337 -7.18 13.75 10.38
CA VAL A 337 -7.30 13.26 9.00
C VAL A 337 -8.75 12.92 8.63
N GLY A 338 -9.43 12.11 9.46
CA GLY A 338 -10.72 11.53 9.13
C GLY A 338 -11.93 12.42 9.43
N VAL A 339 -11.79 13.40 10.34
CA VAL A 339 -12.89 14.33 10.67
C VAL A 339 -12.66 15.70 10.06
N ARG A 340 -11.41 16.24 10.15
CA ARG A 340 -11.10 17.58 9.62
C ARG A 340 -10.69 17.57 8.15
N GLY A 341 -10.47 16.37 7.56
CA GLY A 341 -10.00 16.24 6.18
C GLY A 341 -8.57 16.75 5.95
N GLU A 342 -7.77 16.88 7.01
CA GLU A 342 -6.40 17.37 6.92
C GLU A 342 -5.51 16.35 6.21
N ARG A 343 -4.75 16.81 5.24
CA ARG A 343 -3.77 15.95 4.54
C ARG A 343 -2.50 15.87 5.37
N VAL A 344 -2.17 14.68 5.86
CA VAL A 344 -1.05 14.48 6.79
C VAL A 344 -0.07 13.45 6.26
N CYS A 345 1.22 13.76 6.38
CA CYS A 345 2.32 12.83 6.21
C CYS A 345 2.86 12.44 7.59
N TRP A 346 2.63 11.19 7.95
CA TRP A 346 3.12 10.62 9.21
C TRP A 346 4.44 9.89 8.97
N THR A 347 5.52 10.44 9.51
CA THR A 347 6.85 9.83 9.42
C THR A 347 7.14 8.99 10.67
N LEU A 348 7.51 7.73 10.44
CA LEU A 348 7.85 6.75 11.48
C LEU A 348 9.23 6.17 11.23
N ASP A 349 10.02 6.08 12.27
CA ASP A 349 11.30 5.40 12.24
C ASP A 349 11.18 3.95 12.75
N GLU A 350 12.12 3.09 12.38
CA GLU A 350 12.18 1.69 12.76
C GLU A 350 12.08 1.48 14.27
N SER A 351 12.71 2.34 15.07
CA SER A 351 12.67 2.27 16.53
C SER A 351 11.26 2.45 17.11
N GLN A 352 10.43 3.26 16.46
CA GLN A 352 9.06 3.56 16.88
C GLN A 352 8.08 2.41 16.60
N VAL A 353 8.41 1.60 15.59
CA VAL A 353 7.62 0.42 15.19
C VAL A 353 8.23 -0.91 15.63
N ALA A 354 9.24 -0.88 16.49
CA ALA A 354 9.88 -2.10 17.01
C ALA A 354 8.94 -2.93 17.92
N VAL A 355 7.92 -2.30 18.50
CA VAL A 355 6.96 -2.97 19.40
C VAL A 355 5.88 -3.69 18.58
N PRO A 356 5.69 -5.01 18.74
CA PRO A 356 4.75 -5.80 17.94
C PRO A 356 3.32 -5.26 17.94
N ALA A 357 2.82 -4.75 19.07
CA ALA A 357 1.48 -4.18 19.17
C ALA A 357 1.29 -2.95 18.27
N ARG A 358 2.31 -2.09 18.15
CA ARG A 358 2.28 -0.92 17.24
C ARG A 358 2.28 -1.34 15.78
N VAL A 359 3.09 -2.34 15.46
CA VAL A 359 3.14 -2.92 14.11
C VAL A 359 1.77 -3.46 13.70
N GLU A 360 1.07 -4.16 14.60
CA GLU A 360 -0.26 -4.70 14.35
C GLU A 360 -1.30 -3.58 14.11
N LYS A 361 -1.28 -2.52 14.91
CA LYS A 361 -2.14 -1.34 14.72
C LYS A 361 -1.87 -0.65 13.38
N LEU A 362 -0.59 -0.47 13.01
CA LEU A 362 -0.21 0.06 11.72
C LEU A 362 -0.65 -0.83 10.55
N ASN A 363 -0.48 -2.14 10.71
CA ASN A 363 -0.93 -3.12 9.72
C ASN A 363 -2.43 -3.01 9.45
N THR A 364 -3.23 -2.91 10.53
CA THR A 364 -4.69 -2.77 10.45
C THR A 364 -5.07 -1.42 9.82
N LEU A 365 -4.41 -0.35 10.22
CA LEU A 365 -4.62 0.98 9.66
C LEU A 365 -4.32 1.03 8.16
N LEU A 366 -3.19 0.50 7.73
CA LEU A 366 -2.79 0.46 6.31
C LEU A 366 -3.69 -0.45 5.48
N ALA A 367 -4.21 -1.53 6.06
CA ALA A 367 -5.10 -2.45 5.37
C ALA A 367 -6.52 -1.92 5.21
N ASN A 368 -7.08 -1.35 6.29
CA ASN A 368 -8.52 -1.07 6.43
C ASN A 368 -8.84 0.41 6.64
N ALA A 369 -7.85 1.29 6.78
CA ALA A 369 -8.01 2.68 7.23
C ALA A 369 -8.76 2.79 8.58
N GLU A 370 -8.60 1.78 9.43
CA GLU A 370 -9.27 1.66 10.72
C GLU A 370 -8.37 0.88 11.68
N VAL A 371 -8.47 1.17 12.98
CA VAL A 371 -7.82 0.41 14.04
C VAL A 371 -8.88 -0.04 15.04
N ALA A 372 -9.11 -1.35 15.12
CA ALA A 372 -10.11 -1.94 15.99
C ALA A 372 -9.81 -1.64 17.47
N GLY A 373 -10.85 -1.27 18.25
CA GLY A 373 -10.71 -0.98 19.68
C GLY A 373 -10.04 0.35 20.02
N LEU A 374 -9.71 1.19 19.02
CA LEU A 374 -9.09 2.49 19.27
C LEU A 374 -10.07 3.53 19.80
N PHE A 375 -11.29 3.54 19.28
CA PHE A 375 -12.38 4.41 19.73
C PHE A 375 -13.46 3.54 20.39
N GLU A 376 -13.69 3.72 21.70
CA GLU A 376 -14.69 2.98 22.46
C GLU A 376 -15.50 3.93 23.39
N GLY A 377 -16.71 3.51 23.74
CA GLY A 377 -17.54 4.24 24.69
C GLY A 377 -17.84 5.69 24.28
N ASP A 378 -17.54 6.63 25.15
CA ASP A 378 -17.78 8.07 24.95
C ASP A 378 -16.94 8.66 23.80
N GLU A 379 -15.73 8.16 23.59
CA GLU A 379 -14.90 8.59 22.48
C GLU A 379 -15.48 8.21 21.11
N TYR A 380 -16.09 7.02 21.01
CA TYR A 380 -16.78 6.60 19.82
C TYR A 380 -18.02 7.45 19.53
N ALA A 381 -18.81 7.76 20.57
CA ALA A 381 -19.97 8.64 20.44
C ALA A 381 -19.56 10.07 20.01
N SER A 382 -18.46 10.59 20.58
CA SER A 382 -17.89 11.88 20.21
C SER A 382 -17.39 11.91 18.75
N LEU A 383 -16.76 10.81 18.29
CA LEU A 383 -16.33 10.68 16.90
C LEU A 383 -17.52 10.71 15.93
N LEU A 384 -18.59 9.95 16.20
CA LEU A 384 -19.79 9.94 15.38
C LEU A 384 -20.47 11.31 15.32
N SER A 385 -20.56 12.03 16.45
CA SER A 385 -21.08 13.39 16.49
C SER A 385 -20.26 14.32 15.59
N ALA A 386 -18.94 14.31 15.73
CA ALA A 386 -18.04 15.14 14.92
C ALA A 386 -18.14 14.81 13.41
N LEU A 387 -18.32 13.54 13.05
CA LEU A 387 -18.52 13.11 11.67
C LEU A 387 -19.86 13.60 11.11
N ARG A 388 -20.95 13.59 11.91
CA ARG A 388 -22.24 14.14 11.49
C ARG A 388 -22.13 15.65 11.20
N ASP A 389 -21.44 16.38 12.07
CA ASP A 389 -21.22 17.82 11.86
C ASP A 389 -20.39 18.09 10.59
N THR A 390 -19.43 17.22 10.29
CA THR A 390 -18.62 17.32 9.07
C THR A 390 -19.44 16.98 7.83
N ALA A 391 -20.18 15.89 7.85
CA ALA A 391 -21.09 15.49 6.75
C ALA A 391 -22.11 16.59 6.45
N GLN A 392 -22.70 17.19 7.48
CA GLN A 392 -23.65 18.29 7.33
C GLN A 392 -23.01 19.54 6.70
N ARG A 393 -21.78 19.88 7.08
CA ARG A 393 -21.01 20.98 6.47
C ARG A 393 -20.67 20.74 5.00
N GLU A 394 -20.42 19.49 4.64
CA GLU A 394 -20.13 19.07 3.26
C GLU A 394 -21.43 18.84 2.44
N GLY A 395 -22.61 19.02 3.02
CA GLY A 395 -23.89 18.81 2.37
C GLY A 395 -24.24 17.34 2.12
N LEU A 396 -23.59 16.43 2.83
CA LEU A 396 -23.84 14.99 2.72
C LEU A 396 -24.97 14.58 3.66
N VAL A 397 -25.95 13.85 3.14
CA VAL A 397 -27.04 13.27 3.95
C VAL A 397 -26.64 11.83 4.29
N LEU A 398 -26.15 11.62 5.50
CA LEU A 398 -25.71 10.32 6.02
C LEU A 398 -26.55 9.99 7.25
N ASP A 399 -27.41 8.98 7.13
CA ASP A 399 -28.40 8.66 8.16
C ASP A 399 -27.93 7.54 9.12
N SER A 400 -26.94 6.74 8.71
CA SER A 400 -26.46 5.61 9.50
C SER A 400 -25.04 5.81 10.01
N ASP A 401 -24.75 5.22 11.18
CA ASP A 401 -23.39 5.19 11.74
C ASP A 401 -22.39 4.48 10.81
N ASP A 402 -22.86 3.48 10.04
CA ASP A 402 -22.05 2.75 9.09
C ASP A 402 -21.59 3.63 7.91
N GLU A 403 -22.47 4.55 7.43
CA GLU A 403 -22.14 5.52 6.38
C GLU A 403 -21.15 6.58 6.90
N LEU A 404 -21.32 7.04 8.15
CA LEU A 404 -20.39 7.96 8.79
C LEU A 404 -19.01 7.33 8.94
N LEU A 405 -18.92 6.07 9.34
CA LEU A 405 -17.65 5.34 9.42
C LEU A 405 -17.05 5.07 8.03
N ALA A 406 -17.88 4.85 7.01
CA ALA A 406 -17.38 4.74 5.63
C ALA A 406 -16.79 6.05 5.14
N LEU A 407 -17.39 7.21 5.44
CA LEU A 407 -16.84 8.52 5.18
C LEU A 407 -15.48 8.69 5.92
N PHE A 408 -15.44 8.37 7.20
CA PHE A 408 -14.22 8.44 8.01
C PHE A 408 -13.07 7.65 7.39
N ARG A 409 -13.30 6.39 7.00
CA ARG A 409 -12.30 5.54 6.34
C ARG A 409 -11.90 6.08 4.97
N ALA A 410 -12.83 6.61 4.20
CA ALA A 410 -12.55 7.23 2.91
C ALA A 410 -11.64 8.46 3.06
N GLN A 411 -11.92 9.33 4.05
CA GLN A 411 -11.08 10.49 4.37
C GLN A 411 -9.67 10.06 4.82
N ILE A 412 -9.55 9.05 5.68
CA ILE A 412 -8.24 8.52 6.09
C ILE A 412 -7.48 7.97 4.88
N THR A 413 -8.14 7.17 4.04
CA THR A 413 -7.52 6.62 2.83
C THR A 413 -7.05 7.71 1.87
N ALA A 414 -7.80 8.80 1.75
CA ALA A 414 -7.46 9.89 0.83
C ALA A 414 -6.33 10.77 1.35
N ASN A 415 -6.29 11.05 2.66
CA ASN A 415 -5.52 12.15 3.23
C ASN A 415 -4.35 11.70 4.12
N LEU A 416 -4.29 10.43 4.53
CA LEU A 416 -3.18 9.92 5.34
C LEU A 416 -2.10 9.31 4.47
N HIS A 417 -0.88 9.80 4.62
CA HIS A 417 0.32 9.22 4.04
C HIS A 417 1.25 8.77 5.15
N VAL A 418 1.61 7.50 5.15
CA VAL A 418 2.56 6.93 6.12
C VAL A 418 3.90 6.71 5.43
N VAL A 419 4.96 7.24 6.03
CA VAL A 419 6.33 7.05 5.58
C VAL A 419 7.11 6.31 6.66
N LEU A 420 7.46 5.07 6.37
CA LEU A 420 8.28 4.25 7.23
C LEU A 420 9.74 4.31 6.76
N THR A 421 10.66 4.57 7.67
CA THR A 421 12.08 4.55 7.37
C THR A 421 12.76 3.39 8.10
N MET A 422 13.42 2.52 7.35
CA MET A 422 14.05 1.33 7.90
C MET A 422 15.50 1.18 7.41
N THR A 423 16.35 0.64 8.26
CA THR A 423 17.67 0.19 7.86
C THR A 423 17.53 -1.17 7.18
N PRO A 424 18.27 -1.45 6.09
CA PRO A 424 18.23 -2.77 5.46
C PRO A 424 18.58 -3.85 6.50
N PRO A 425 17.66 -4.75 6.81
CA PRO A 425 17.91 -5.79 7.80
C PRO A 425 18.95 -6.79 7.26
N ARG A 426 19.79 -7.29 8.14
CA ARG A 426 20.77 -8.31 7.81
C ARG A 426 20.15 -9.71 7.93
N GLY A 427 20.40 -10.58 6.95
CA GLY A 427 19.97 -11.98 7.01
C GLY A 427 18.45 -12.21 7.02
N SER A 428 17.97 -13.11 7.88
CA SER A 428 16.57 -13.57 7.96
C SER A 428 15.57 -12.57 8.57
N ASP A 429 16.05 -11.47 9.16
CA ASP A 429 15.18 -10.52 9.89
C ASP A 429 14.11 -9.89 9.00
N MET A 430 14.44 -9.64 7.74
CA MET A 430 13.45 -9.08 6.79
C MET A 430 12.34 -10.08 6.46
N ALA A 431 12.66 -11.35 6.31
CA ALA A 431 11.66 -12.38 6.07
C ALA A 431 10.71 -12.54 7.27
N GLN A 432 11.23 -12.46 8.50
CA GLN A 432 10.43 -12.49 9.71
C GLN A 432 9.52 -11.27 9.83
N ARG A 433 10.03 -10.06 9.54
CA ARG A 433 9.23 -8.83 9.55
C ARG A 433 8.16 -8.82 8.45
N ALA A 434 8.50 -9.31 7.25
CA ALA A 434 7.56 -9.46 6.16
C ALA A 434 6.43 -10.43 6.51
N ALA A 435 6.76 -11.54 7.16
CA ALA A 435 5.81 -12.53 7.63
C ALA A 435 4.90 -11.98 8.75
N ALA A 436 5.49 -11.21 9.69
CA ALA A 436 4.74 -10.61 10.80
C ALA A 436 3.84 -9.45 10.36
N SER A 437 4.19 -8.77 9.26
CA SER A 437 3.51 -7.52 8.85
C SER A 437 3.31 -7.44 7.34
N PRO A 438 2.47 -8.29 6.75
CA PRO A 438 2.28 -8.36 5.30
C PRO A 438 1.69 -7.07 4.72
N ALA A 439 0.89 -6.30 5.46
CA ALA A 439 0.34 -5.05 4.97
C ALA A 439 1.41 -3.98 4.77
N LEU A 440 2.45 -3.93 5.57
CA LEU A 440 3.56 -2.99 5.38
C LEU A 440 4.22 -3.15 4.01
N LEU A 441 4.51 -4.38 3.58
CA LEU A 441 5.11 -4.64 2.27
C LEU A 441 4.11 -4.56 1.12
N ASN A 442 2.85 -4.94 1.36
CA ASN A 442 1.83 -4.97 0.33
C ASN A 442 1.18 -3.60 0.06
N ARG A 443 1.08 -2.73 1.07
CA ARG A 443 0.42 -1.42 0.98
C ARG A 443 1.40 -0.28 0.78
N CYS A 444 2.61 -0.37 1.36
CA CYS A 444 3.64 0.62 1.14
C CYS A 444 4.38 0.39 -0.18
N THR A 445 4.73 1.48 -0.84
CA THR A 445 5.67 1.44 -1.97
C THR A 445 7.08 1.40 -1.40
N LEU A 446 7.78 0.32 -1.65
CA LEU A 446 9.16 0.15 -1.20
C LEU A 446 10.10 0.87 -2.15
N VAL A 447 10.94 1.74 -1.60
CA VAL A 447 12.01 2.44 -2.33
C VAL A 447 13.32 2.20 -1.61
N TYR A 448 14.29 1.64 -2.33
CA TYR A 448 15.63 1.45 -1.81
C TYR A 448 16.49 2.70 -2.07
N CYS A 449 16.97 3.29 -0.97
CA CYS A 449 17.81 4.50 -0.99
C CYS A 449 19.27 4.09 -1.10
N TRP A 450 19.88 4.45 -2.21
CA TRP A 450 21.30 4.22 -2.48
C TRP A 450 22.11 5.34 -1.84
N THR A 451 23.25 4.99 -1.28
CA THR A 451 24.29 5.93 -0.85
C THR A 451 25.26 6.16 -1.97
#